data_ff366eb432c0364a841835536449c1da
#
_entry.id   ff366eb432c0364a841835536449c1da
#
_cell.length_a   1.000
_cell.length_b   1.000
_cell.length_c   1.000
_cell.angle_alpha   90.00
_cell.angle_beta   90.00
_cell.angle_gamma   90.00
#
_symmetry.space_group_name_H-M   'P 1'
#
loop_
_entity.id
_entity.type
_entity.pdbx_description
1 polymer ?
#
loop_
_entity_poly.entity_id
_entity_poly.type
_entity_poly.pdbx_seq_one_letter_code
_entity_poly.pdbx_strand_id
1 'polypeptide(L)'
;VKHADLLVCDSENIESYIKADYVRYAPKTTYVAYGTDTSRSELSANEDKVRSWYQEKDIAENEYYLVVGRFVPENNYQAMIKGAMASHSKKDFVLITNVEENKFYNQLLKDTGFDKDPRIKFVGTVYDQELLKYIRENAFAYLHGHEVGGTNPSLLEALASTKLNLLLDVGFNREVGEDGAIYWKKDEL
;
A
#
# COMPACT_ATOMS: atom_id res chain seq x y z
N VAL A 1 -21.40 4.12 -19.23
CA VAL A 1 -21.91 2.78 -19.55
C VAL A 1 -22.90 2.82 -20.71
N LYS A 2 -24.02 3.56 -20.60
CA LYS A 2 -25.13 3.55 -21.59
C LYS A 2 -24.72 3.91 -23.03
N HIS A 3 -23.67 4.69 -23.22
CA HIS A 3 -23.26 5.24 -24.54
C HIS A 3 -21.82 4.82 -24.93
N ALA A 4 -21.25 3.88 -24.23
CA ALA A 4 -19.93 3.33 -24.54
C ALA A 4 -20.07 2.09 -25.43
N ASP A 5 -19.24 2.01 -26.47
CA ASP A 5 -19.17 0.84 -27.35
C ASP A 5 -18.44 -0.32 -26.68
N LEU A 6 -17.44 0.00 -25.80
CA LEU A 6 -16.68 -0.93 -25.00
C LEU A 6 -16.22 -0.24 -23.71
N LEU A 7 -16.31 -0.94 -22.58
CA LEU A 7 -15.71 -0.52 -21.31
C LEU A 7 -14.46 -1.36 -21.05
N VAL A 8 -13.32 -0.70 -20.91
CA VAL A 8 -12.07 -1.33 -20.53
C VAL A 8 -11.85 -1.09 -19.04
N CYS A 9 -11.80 -2.15 -18.26
CA CYS A 9 -11.55 -2.12 -16.82
C CYS A 9 -10.07 -2.40 -16.53
N ASP A 10 -9.59 -2.02 -15.36
CA ASP A 10 -8.22 -2.25 -14.93
C ASP A 10 -8.04 -3.56 -14.14
N SER A 11 -9.14 -4.27 -13.86
CA SER A 11 -9.15 -5.55 -13.19
C SER A 11 -10.38 -6.38 -13.55
N GLU A 12 -10.30 -7.69 -13.35
CA GLU A 12 -11.40 -8.61 -13.53
C GLU A 12 -12.54 -8.35 -12.52
N ASN A 13 -12.19 -8.00 -11.29
CA ASN A 13 -13.15 -7.64 -10.25
C ASN A 13 -13.98 -6.41 -10.65
N ILE A 14 -13.36 -5.37 -11.22
CA ILE A 14 -14.07 -4.18 -11.73
C ILE A 14 -14.93 -4.54 -12.93
N GLU A 15 -14.45 -5.39 -13.82
CA GLU A 15 -15.26 -5.87 -14.96
C GLU A 15 -16.51 -6.60 -14.47
N SER A 16 -16.35 -7.49 -13.50
CA SER A 16 -17.44 -8.25 -12.88
C SER A 16 -18.46 -7.33 -12.19
N TYR A 17 -17.98 -6.35 -11.44
CA TYR A 17 -18.82 -5.33 -10.81
C TYR A 17 -19.64 -4.55 -11.84
N ILE A 18 -19.01 -4.10 -12.93
CA ILE A 18 -19.70 -3.37 -14.01
C ILE A 18 -20.79 -4.24 -14.66
N LYS A 19 -20.50 -5.51 -14.93
CA LYS A 19 -21.49 -6.45 -15.48
C LYS A 19 -22.69 -6.66 -14.55
N ALA A 20 -22.47 -6.73 -13.24
CA ALA A 20 -23.52 -6.94 -12.25
C ALA A 20 -24.39 -5.68 -12.04
N ASP A 21 -23.77 -4.54 -11.80
CA ASP A 21 -24.47 -3.28 -11.47
C ASP A 21 -25.19 -2.66 -12.68
N TYR A 22 -24.66 -2.86 -13.86
CA TYR A 22 -25.19 -2.26 -15.09
C TYR A 22 -25.81 -3.27 -16.06
N VAL A 23 -26.26 -4.42 -15.52
CA VAL A 23 -26.84 -5.53 -16.30
C VAL A 23 -27.93 -5.07 -17.28
N ARG A 24 -28.77 -4.08 -16.90
CA ARG A 24 -29.83 -3.54 -17.76
C ARG A 24 -29.34 -2.91 -19.09
N TYR A 25 -28.08 -2.52 -19.16
CA TYR A 25 -27.46 -1.93 -20.36
C TYR A 25 -26.66 -2.95 -21.16
N ALA A 26 -26.50 -4.17 -20.64
CA ALA A 26 -25.71 -5.24 -21.25
C ALA A 26 -24.38 -4.74 -21.84
N PRO A 27 -23.54 -4.03 -21.03
CA PRO A 27 -22.36 -3.39 -21.57
C PRO A 27 -21.37 -4.43 -22.11
N LYS A 28 -20.74 -4.12 -23.24
CA LYS A 28 -19.56 -4.86 -23.67
C LYS A 28 -18.40 -4.42 -22.78
N THR A 29 -17.72 -5.37 -22.19
CA THR A 29 -16.63 -5.11 -21.26
C THR A 29 -15.42 -5.98 -21.59
N THR A 30 -14.26 -5.54 -21.22
CA THR A 30 -13.00 -6.29 -21.15
C THR A 30 -12.16 -5.71 -20.05
N TYR A 31 -11.12 -6.41 -19.62
CA TYR A 31 -10.13 -5.82 -18.72
C TYR A 31 -8.73 -5.90 -19.31
N VAL A 32 -7.91 -4.91 -18.93
CA VAL A 32 -6.48 -4.84 -19.22
C VAL A 32 -5.80 -4.50 -17.90
N ALA A 33 -5.21 -5.50 -17.29
CA ALA A 33 -4.52 -5.34 -16.00
C ALA A 33 -3.30 -4.43 -16.15
N TYR A 34 -3.00 -3.66 -15.09
CA TYR A 34 -1.73 -2.94 -14.99
C TYR A 34 -0.58 -3.92 -14.89
N GLY A 35 0.54 -3.55 -15.50
CA GLY A 35 1.84 -4.17 -15.23
C GLY A 35 2.66 -3.32 -14.26
N THR A 36 3.82 -3.84 -13.87
CA THR A 36 4.81 -3.11 -13.09
C THR A 36 6.21 -3.46 -13.54
N ASP A 37 7.17 -2.57 -13.26
CA ASP A 37 8.59 -2.86 -13.46
C ASP A 37 9.07 -3.81 -12.35
N THR A 38 9.65 -4.94 -12.77
CA THR A 38 10.20 -5.96 -11.86
C THR A 38 11.71 -5.86 -11.69
N SER A 39 12.35 -4.86 -12.32
CA SER A 39 13.78 -4.62 -12.14
C SER A 39 14.08 -4.17 -10.71
N ARG A 40 15.26 -4.52 -10.23
CA ARG A 40 15.74 -4.03 -8.93
C ARG A 40 16.16 -2.57 -9.04
N SER A 41 16.20 -1.90 -7.88
CA SER A 41 16.80 -0.56 -7.79
C SER A 41 18.26 -0.61 -8.22
N GLU A 42 18.69 0.41 -8.96
CA GLU A 42 20.09 0.62 -9.33
C GLU A 42 20.93 1.15 -8.16
N LEU A 43 20.27 1.54 -7.06
CA LEU A 43 20.95 2.12 -5.90
C LEU A 43 21.57 1.05 -5.01
N SER A 44 22.63 1.47 -4.32
CA SER A 44 23.30 0.67 -3.30
C SER A 44 23.27 1.37 -1.93
N ALA A 45 23.47 0.60 -0.86
CA ALA A 45 23.53 1.09 0.52
C ALA A 45 24.59 2.18 0.74
N ASN A 46 25.62 2.23 -0.11
CA ASN A 46 26.72 3.17 0.02
C ASN A 46 26.45 4.54 -0.62
N GLU A 47 25.33 4.71 -1.32
CA GLU A 47 25.01 5.98 -1.95
C GLU A 47 24.52 7.02 -0.95
N ASP A 48 24.97 8.25 -1.11
CA ASP A 48 24.69 9.34 -0.17
C ASP A 48 23.18 9.56 0.02
N LYS A 49 22.40 9.52 -1.04
CA LYS A 49 20.94 9.71 -0.95
C LYS A 49 20.25 8.59 -0.18
N VAL A 50 20.73 7.34 -0.27
CA VAL A 50 20.22 6.21 0.51
C VAL A 50 20.58 6.42 1.97
N ARG A 51 21.86 6.59 2.28
CA ARG A 51 22.32 6.79 3.66
C ARG A 51 21.63 7.98 4.33
N SER A 52 21.54 9.12 3.62
CA SER A 52 20.90 10.33 4.16
C SER A 52 19.44 10.07 4.50
N TRP A 53 18.68 9.39 3.62
CA TRP A 53 17.28 9.11 3.86
C TRP A 53 17.08 8.25 5.11
N TYR A 54 17.82 7.13 5.24
CA TYR A 54 17.72 6.23 6.39
C TYR A 54 18.16 6.92 7.70
N GLN A 55 19.23 7.71 7.67
CA GLN A 55 19.74 8.47 8.82
C GLN A 55 18.76 9.55 9.27
N GLU A 56 18.25 10.38 8.34
CA GLU A 56 17.32 11.45 8.65
C GLU A 56 16.00 10.95 9.24
N LYS A 57 15.56 9.76 8.86
CA LYS A 57 14.31 9.14 9.33
C LYS A 57 14.52 8.21 10.52
N ASP A 58 15.78 8.01 10.94
CA ASP A 58 16.15 7.08 12.02
C ASP A 58 15.58 5.68 11.77
N ILE A 59 15.80 5.13 10.58
CA ILE A 59 15.31 3.83 10.12
C ILE A 59 16.50 2.94 9.75
N ALA A 60 16.41 1.64 10.02
CA ALA A 60 17.40 0.66 9.58
C ALA A 60 16.83 -0.29 8.54
N GLU A 61 17.64 -0.66 7.54
CA GLU A 61 17.26 -1.62 6.49
C GLU A 61 16.80 -2.95 7.10
N ASN A 62 15.76 -3.53 6.53
CA ASN A 62 15.10 -4.77 6.98
C ASN A 62 14.50 -4.73 8.40
N GLU A 63 14.50 -3.57 9.06
CA GLU A 63 13.97 -3.39 10.41
C GLU A 63 12.67 -2.55 10.42
N TYR A 64 11.92 -2.53 9.32
CA TYR A 64 10.65 -1.82 9.26
C TYR A 64 9.60 -2.54 8.40
N TYR A 65 8.34 -2.35 8.80
CA TYR A 65 7.16 -2.56 7.96
C TYR A 65 6.89 -1.30 7.16
N LEU A 66 6.54 -1.44 5.90
CA LEU A 66 6.34 -0.31 4.99
C LEU A 66 4.89 -0.20 4.53
N VAL A 67 4.36 1.00 4.56
CA VAL A 67 3.10 1.39 3.90
C VAL A 67 3.39 2.52 2.93
N VAL A 68 2.94 2.40 1.67
CA VAL A 68 3.04 3.46 0.67
C VAL A 68 1.65 3.73 0.10
N GLY A 69 1.15 4.95 0.24
CA GLY A 69 -0.17 5.28 -0.29
C GLY A 69 -0.64 6.68 0.08
N ARG A 70 -1.78 7.09 -0.47
CA ARG A 70 -2.42 8.36 -0.13
C ARG A 70 -2.95 8.32 1.31
N PHE A 71 -2.88 9.45 2.00
CA PHE A 71 -3.40 9.58 3.37
C PHE A 71 -4.92 9.79 3.37
N VAL A 72 -5.65 8.70 3.15
CA VAL A 72 -7.13 8.67 3.05
C VAL A 72 -7.71 7.51 3.87
N PRO A 73 -8.96 7.63 4.38
CA PRO A 73 -9.59 6.60 5.22
C PRO A 73 -9.63 5.21 4.56
N GLU A 74 -9.84 5.16 3.24
CA GLU A 74 -9.96 3.93 2.46
C GLU A 74 -8.68 3.07 2.44
N ASN A 75 -7.55 3.64 2.87
CA ASN A 75 -6.29 2.91 3.04
C ASN A 75 -6.13 2.30 4.44
N ASN A 76 -7.14 2.40 5.31
CA ASN A 76 -7.21 1.70 6.60
C ASN A 76 -6.01 1.94 7.54
N TYR A 77 -5.46 3.15 7.53
CA TYR A 77 -4.34 3.52 8.41
C TYR A 77 -4.62 3.23 9.88
N GLN A 78 -5.86 3.45 10.33
CA GLN A 78 -6.23 3.22 11.73
C GLN A 78 -6.07 1.74 12.13
N ALA A 79 -6.54 0.80 11.30
CA ALA A 79 -6.41 -0.62 11.57
C ALA A 79 -4.93 -1.04 11.57
N MET A 80 -4.18 -0.66 10.55
CA MET A 80 -2.76 -1.00 10.43
C MET A 80 -1.92 -0.43 11.58
N ILE A 81 -2.14 0.82 11.97
CA ILE A 81 -1.43 1.46 13.09
C ILE A 81 -1.78 0.78 14.41
N LYS A 82 -3.06 0.49 14.68
CA LYS A 82 -3.48 -0.24 15.89
C LYS A 82 -2.83 -1.63 15.94
N GLY A 83 -2.83 -2.36 14.82
CA GLY A 83 -2.16 -3.66 14.73
C GLY A 83 -0.66 -3.56 15.00
N ALA A 84 0.03 -2.57 14.41
CA ALA A 84 1.45 -2.33 14.66
C ALA A 84 1.73 -2.02 16.14
N MET A 85 0.93 -1.14 16.75
CA MET A 85 1.07 -0.78 18.18
C MET A 85 0.78 -1.94 19.12
N ALA A 86 -0.19 -2.80 18.81
CA ALA A 86 -0.52 -3.99 19.59
C ALA A 86 0.52 -5.12 19.42
N SER A 87 1.28 -5.10 18.32
CA SER A 87 2.28 -6.14 18.05
C SER A 87 3.47 -6.10 19.02
N HIS A 88 4.08 -7.27 19.25
CA HIS A 88 5.35 -7.38 20.00
C HIS A 88 6.58 -7.10 19.14
N SER A 89 6.42 -6.76 17.87
CA SER A 89 7.52 -6.41 16.96
C SER A 89 8.30 -5.19 17.48
N LYS A 90 9.61 -5.23 17.32
CA LYS A 90 10.48 -4.10 17.60
C LYS A 90 10.79 -3.24 16.38
N LYS A 91 10.31 -3.69 15.21
CA LYS A 91 10.55 -3.02 13.94
C LYS A 91 9.70 -1.75 13.82
N ASP A 92 10.23 -0.77 13.12
CA ASP A 92 9.51 0.45 12.80
C ASP A 92 8.31 0.18 11.88
N PHE A 93 7.32 1.03 11.96
CA PHE A 93 6.16 1.07 11.08
C PHE A 93 6.22 2.36 10.26
N VAL A 94 6.77 2.26 9.06
CA VAL A 94 7.12 3.39 8.20
C VAL A 94 6.01 3.67 7.21
N LEU A 95 5.50 4.91 7.23
CA LEU A 95 4.40 5.36 6.39
C LEU A 95 4.90 6.43 5.41
N ILE A 96 5.07 6.04 4.15
CA ILE A 96 5.38 6.96 3.05
C ILE A 96 4.05 7.47 2.49
N THR A 97 3.69 8.68 2.90
CA THR A 97 2.42 9.29 2.53
C THR A 97 2.50 10.80 2.69
N ASN A 98 1.69 11.53 1.92
CA ASN A 98 1.53 12.98 2.11
C ASN A 98 0.56 13.21 3.29
N VAL A 99 1.11 13.41 4.47
CA VAL A 99 0.33 13.72 5.67
C VAL A 99 -0.05 15.20 5.68
N GLU A 100 -1.33 15.47 5.79
CA GLU A 100 -1.87 16.80 6.08
C GLU A 100 -2.56 16.75 7.44
N GLU A 101 -2.32 17.72 8.29
CA GLU A 101 -3.01 17.89 9.57
C GLU A 101 -4.47 18.34 9.36
N ASN A 102 -5.27 17.42 8.84
CA ASN A 102 -6.69 17.61 8.56
C ASN A 102 -7.56 16.87 9.60
N LYS A 103 -8.88 16.83 9.36
CA LYS A 103 -9.82 16.13 10.25
C LYS A 103 -9.50 14.65 10.38
N PHE A 104 -9.05 14.00 9.31
CA PHE A 104 -8.69 12.57 9.32
C PHE A 104 -7.46 12.33 10.19
N TYR A 105 -6.42 13.16 10.07
CA TYR A 105 -5.23 13.06 10.92
C TYR A 105 -5.58 13.21 12.41
N ASN A 106 -6.35 14.25 12.75
CA ASN A 106 -6.74 14.51 14.14
C ASN A 106 -7.61 13.37 14.70
N GLN A 107 -8.49 12.80 13.89
CA GLN A 107 -9.28 11.65 14.31
C GLN A 107 -8.39 10.40 14.51
N LEU A 108 -7.48 10.14 13.57
CA LEU A 108 -6.53 9.03 13.65
C LEU A 108 -5.65 9.13 14.90
N LEU A 109 -5.12 10.33 15.18
CA LEU A 109 -4.32 10.60 16.38
C LEU A 109 -5.13 10.35 17.66
N LYS A 110 -6.37 10.85 17.72
CA LYS A 110 -7.27 10.65 18.86
C LYS A 110 -7.60 9.17 19.09
N ASP A 111 -7.82 8.41 18.03
CA ASP A 111 -8.29 7.03 18.10
C ASP A 111 -7.18 6.02 18.37
N THR A 112 -5.93 6.38 18.05
CA THR A 112 -4.77 5.47 18.17
C THR A 112 -3.75 5.95 19.19
N GLY A 113 -3.53 7.26 19.34
CA GLY A 113 -2.43 7.81 20.13
C GLY A 113 -1.07 7.44 19.56
N PHE A 114 -0.95 7.33 18.23
CA PHE A 114 0.26 6.85 17.54
C PHE A 114 1.50 7.70 17.81
N ASP A 115 1.34 8.96 18.19
CA ASP A 115 2.40 9.88 18.57
C ASP A 115 3.20 9.42 19.81
N LYS A 116 2.65 8.48 20.59
CA LYS A 116 3.28 7.91 21.79
C LYS A 116 4.09 6.64 21.50
N ASP A 117 3.99 6.09 20.31
CA ASP A 117 4.75 4.92 19.91
C ASP A 117 5.86 5.32 18.93
N PRO A 118 7.13 5.30 19.35
CA PRO A 118 8.25 5.76 18.53
C PRO A 118 8.47 4.92 17.27
N ARG A 119 7.86 3.74 17.19
CA ARG A 119 7.93 2.87 16.01
C ARG A 119 7.09 3.41 14.86
N ILE A 120 6.07 4.22 15.13
CA ILE A 120 5.17 4.77 14.09
C ILE A 120 5.83 6.00 13.46
N LYS A 121 6.29 5.86 12.23
CA LYS A 121 7.08 6.89 11.54
C LYS A 121 6.41 7.35 10.25
N PHE A 122 5.81 8.54 10.27
CA PHE A 122 5.35 9.24 9.07
C PHE A 122 6.53 9.98 8.45
N VAL A 123 7.03 9.51 7.32
CA VAL A 123 8.29 9.99 6.74
C VAL A 123 8.12 10.95 5.55
N GLY A 124 6.87 11.31 5.23
CA GLY A 124 6.55 12.16 4.08
C GLY A 124 6.51 11.37 2.77
N THR A 125 6.57 12.10 1.66
CA THR A 125 6.53 11.51 0.31
C THR A 125 7.95 11.32 -0.24
N VAL A 126 8.19 10.20 -0.90
CA VAL A 126 9.43 9.93 -1.66
C VAL A 126 9.11 10.01 -3.14
N TYR A 127 9.64 11.01 -3.83
CA TYR A 127 9.41 11.24 -5.27
C TYR A 127 10.46 10.58 -6.16
N ASP A 128 11.67 10.34 -5.64
CA ASP A 128 12.73 9.59 -6.35
C ASP A 128 12.32 8.12 -6.45
N GLN A 129 11.97 7.68 -7.66
CA GLN A 129 11.44 6.33 -7.89
C GLN A 129 12.48 5.24 -7.61
N GLU A 130 13.75 5.48 -7.90
CA GLU A 130 14.82 4.54 -7.60
C GLU A 130 15.03 4.39 -6.08
N LEU A 131 14.97 5.51 -5.34
CA LEU A 131 15.02 5.47 -3.88
C LEU A 131 13.79 4.76 -3.30
N LEU A 132 12.60 5.03 -3.81
CA LEU A 132 11.38 4.37 -3.35
C LEU A 132 11.42 2.86 -3.62
N LYS A 133 11.95 2.44 -4.77
CA LYS A 133 12.18 1.04 -5.11
C LYS A 133 13.16 0.40 -4.12
N TYR A 134 14.29 1.05 -3.85
CA TYR A 134 15.27 0.61 -2.85
C TYR A 134 14.65 0.43 -1.47
N ILE A 135 13.85 1.38 -1.02
CA ILE A 135 13.15 1.33 0.27
C ILE A 135 12.18 0.12 0.33
N ARG A 136 11.43 -0.17 -0.76
CA ARG A 136 10.56 -1.35 -0.83
C ARG A 136 11.35 -2.66 -0.76
N GLU A 137 12.46 -2.76 -1.50
CA GLU A 137 13.33 -3.95 -1.51
C GLU A 137 13.94 -4.27 -0.14
N ASN A 138 14.21 -3.23 0.65
CA ASN A 138 14.84 -3.32 1.97
C ASN A 138 13.85 -3.19 3.13
N ALA A 139 12.54 -3.26 2.87
CA ALA A 139 11.53 -3.42 3.90
C ALA A 139 11.47 -4.87 4.39
N PHE A 140 11.24 -5.07 5.69
CA PHE A 140 10.96 -6.40 6.25
C PHE A 140 9.66 -6.96 5.67
N ALA A 141 8.61 -6.12 5.61
CA ALA A 141 7.35 -6.46 4.97
C ALA A 141 6.65 -5.19 4.47
N TYR A 142 5.81 -5.35 3.44
CA TYR A 142 4.91 -4.31 2.97
C TYR A 142 3.49 -4.58 3.46
N LEU A 143 2.83 -3.57 4.03
CA LEU A 143 1.42 -3.64 4.41
C LEU A 143 0.56 -2.83 3.44
N HIS A 144 -0.52 -3.45 2.99
CA HIS A 144 -1.48 -2.83 2.08
C HIS A 144 -2.89 -2.88 2.66
N GLY A 145 -3.44 -1.70 2.94
CA GLY A 145 -4.76 -1.56 3.55
C GLY A 145 -5.84 -1.01 2.61
N HIS A 146 -5.56 -0.82 1.33
CA HIS A 146 -6.52 -0.26 0.38
C HIS A 146 -7.71 -1.20 0.16
N GLU A 147 -8.95 -0.66 0.26
CA GLU A 147 -10.16 -1.49 0.24
C GLU A 147 -11.17 -1.13 -0.85
N VAL A 148 -10.93 -0.09 -1.64
CA VAL A 148 -11.89 0.41 -2.64
C VAL A 148 -11.21 0.62 -3.98
N GLY A 149 -11.75 0.05 -5.03
CA GLY A 149 -11.29 0.28 -6.40
C GLY A 149 -10.83 -0.99 -7.12
N GLY A 150 -9.99 -0.81 -8.13
CA GLY A 150 -9.37 -1.88 -8.91
C GLY A 150 -7.92 -2.13 -8.53
N THR A 151 -7.13 -2.56 -9.49
CA THR A 151 -5.70 -2.82 -9.31
C THR A 151 -4.95 -1.56 -8.86
N ASN A 152 -4.23 -1.67 -7.74
CA ASN A 152 -3.45 -0.57 -7.19
C ASN A 152 -1.99 -0.65 -7.66
N PRO A 153 -1.47 0.35 -8.42
CA PRO A 153 -0.09 0.33 -8.91
C PRO A 153 0.95 0.18 -7.78
N SER A 154 0.75 0.85 -6.64
CA SER A 154 1.67 0.75 -5.50
C SER A 154 1.72 -0.66 -4.91
N LEU A 155 0.61 -1.41 -4.98
CA LEU A 155 0.58 -2.83 -4.59
C LEU A 155 1.39 -3.68 -5.57
N LEU A 156 1.25 -3.47 -6.88
CA LEU A 156 2.03 -4.20 -7.88
C LEU A 156 3.53 -3.97 -7.72
N GLU A 157 3.92 -2.71 -7.50
CA GLU A 157 5.32 -2.35 -7.23
C GLU A 157 5.85 -3.02 -5.96
N ALA A 158 5.04 -3.14 -4.91
CA ALA A 158 5.42 -3.82 -3.67
C ALA A 158 5.55 -5.33 -3.87
N LEU A 159 4.60 -5.97 -4.57
CA LEU A 159 4.67 -7.39 -4.90
C LEU A 159 5.90 -7.73 -5.75
N ALA A 160 6.34 -6.82 -6.63
CA ALA A 160 7.52 -6.99 -7.45
C ALA A 160 8.84 -6.84 -6.67
N SER A 161 8.86 -6.08 -5.56
CA SER A 161 10.10 -5.67 -4.90
C SER A 161 10.23 -6.15 -3.45
N THR A 162 9.14 -6.26 -2.69
CA THR A 162 9.19 -6.63 -1.27
C THR A 162 8.96 -8.12 -1.07
N LYS A 163 9.77 -8.76 -0.24
CA LYS A 163 9.75 -10.23 -0.05
C LYS A 163 8.50 -10.73 0.68
N LEU A 164 7.95 -9.94 1.60
CA LEU A 164 6.76 -10.30 2.38
C LEU A 164 5.70 -9.21 2.21
N ASN A 165 4.54 -9.61 1.72
CA ASN A 165 3.42 -8.70 1.49
C ASN A 165 2.23 -9.12 2.36
N LEU A 166 1.71 -8.18 3.16
CA LEU A 166 0.57 -8.34 4.06
C LEU A 166 -0.58 -7.49 3.51
N LEU A 167 -1.58 -8.12 2.91
CA LEU A 167 -2.63 -7.43 2.17
C LEU A 167 -3.97 -7.52 2.90
N LEU A 168 -4.73 -6.42 2.87
CA LEU A 168 -6.12 -6.47 3.32
C LEU A 168 -6.91 -7.46 2.47
N ASP A 169 -7.67 -8.35 3.11
CA ASP A 169 -8.44 -9.42 2.48
C ASP A 169 -9.68 -8.86 1.75
N VAL A 170 -9.46 -8.38 0.53
CA VAL A 170 -10.50 -7.92 -0.39
C VAL A 170 -10.25 -8.45 -1.80
N GLY A 171 -11.31 -8.54 -2.61
CA GLY A 171 -11.27 -9.24 -3.90
C GLY A 171 -10.14 -8.76 -4.84
N PHE A 172 -9.98 -7.45 -5.04
CA PHE A 172 -8.96 -6.93 -5.94
C PHE A 172 -7.51 -7.06 -5.39
N ASN A 173 -7.31 -7.11 -4.07
CA ASN A 173 -6.00 -7.43 -3.52
C ASN A 173 -5.68 -8.93 -3.70
N ARG A 174 -6.69 -9.80 -3.57
CA ARG A 174 -6.55 -11.22 -3.86
C ARG A 174 -6.30 -11.51 -5.34
N GLU A 175 -6.92 -10.73 -6.23
CA GLU A 175 -6.74 -10.87 -7.68
C GLU A 175 -5.28 -10.75 -8.11
N VAL A 176 -4.51 -9.85 -7.46
CA VAL A 176 -3.12 -9.58 -7.84
C VAL A 176 -2.10 -10.21 -6.89
N GLY A 177 -2.46 -10.46 -5.64
CA GLY A 177 -1.58 -11.05 -4.64
C GLY A 177 -1.58 -12.59 -4.66
N GLU A 178 -2.67 -13.19 -5.12
CA GLU A 178 -2.85 -14.65 -5.22
C GLU A 178 -2.29 -15.39 -4.00
N ASP A 179 -1.40 -16.38 -4.21
CA ASP A 179 -0.70 -17.13 -3.16
C ASP A 179 0.63 -16.46 -2.73
N GLY A 180 1.00 -15.34 -3.35
CA GLY A 180 2.24 -14.59 -3.08
C GLY A 180 2.16 -13.63 -1.89
N ALA A 181 1.05 -13.61 -1.14
CA ALA A 181 0.84 -12.68 -0.03
C ALA A 181 0.14 -13.34 1.16
N ILE A 182 0.29 -12.74 2.33
CA ILE A 182 -0.50 -13.07 3.52
C ILE A 182 -1.65 -12.07 3.61
N TYR A 183 -2.86 -12.57 3.88
CA TYR A 183 -4.07 -11.73 3.93
C TYR A 183 -4.51 -11.51 5.37
N TRP A 184 -4.86 -10.27 5.70
CA TRP A 184 -5.34 -9.87 7.00
C TRP A 184 -6.73 -9.23 6.93
N LYS A 185 -7.49 -9.29 8.02
CA LYS A 185 -8.79 -8.66 8.16
C LYS A 185 -8.78 -7.61 9.26
N LYS A 186 -9.66 -6.62 9.15
CA LYS A 186 -9.70 -5.47 10.08
C LYS A 186 -10.01 -5.84 11.53
N ASP A 187 -10.74 -6.91 11.71
CA ASP A 187 -11.19 -7.43 13.00
C ASP A 187 -10.27 -8.51 13.59
N GLU A 188 -9.22 -8.88 12.86
CA GLU A 188 -8.24 -9.89 13.26
C GLU A 188 -6.83 -9.30 13.54
N LEU A 189 -6.68 -7.95 13.56
CA LEU A 189 -5.43 -7.25 13.83
C LEU A 189 -5.26 -6.92 15.33
#